data_6e36e04d0398bae0c7a56f2eb231dbad
#
_entry.id   6e36e04d0398bae0c7a56f2eb231dbad
#
_cell.length_a   1.000
_cell.length_b   1.000
_cell.length_c   1.000
_cell.angle_alpha   90.00
_cell.angle_beta   90.00
_cell.angle_gamma   90.00
#
_symmetry.space_group_name_H-M   'P 1'
#
loop_
_entity.id
_entity.type
_entity.pdbx_description
1 polymer ?
#
loop_
_entity_poly.entity_id
_entity_poly.type
_entity_poly.pdbx_seq_one_letter_code
_entity_poly.pdbx_strand_id
1 'polypeptide(L)'
;GENFFTSLGFEPLPSTFWERSQIVKPRDREVVCHASAWDLDAKDDLRIKMCTTVGAEDFTTIHHELGHNFYQRAYKAQPVLFQNGANDGFHEAIGDMVALSITPEYLKQIGLIDAAPPASEDLSLLMRQALDKIAFLPFGLLVDKYRWKIFDGEITPNHYNDGWWSLRTEYQ
;
A
#
# COMPACT_ATOMS: atom_id res chain seq x y z
N GLY A 1 10.96 -3.43 7.80
CA GLY A 1 10.69 -2.83 6.48
C GLY A 1 11.94 -2.16 5.89
N GLU A 2 12.52 -1.15 6.56
CA GLU A 2 13.68 -0.43 6.02
C GLU A 2 14.82 -1.35 5.57
N ASN A 3 15.17 -2.35 6.38
CA ASN A 3 16.24 -3.29 6.05
C ASN A 3 16.02 -4.06 4.74
N PHE A 4 14.78 -4.27 4.34
CA PHE A 4 14.47 -4.84 3.04
C PHE A 4 15.03 -3.96 1.92
N PHE A 5 14.75 -2.66 1.96
CA PHE A 5 15.19 -1.72 0.92
C PHE A 5 16.70 -1.47 0.96
N THR A 6 17.29 -1.37 2.15
CA THR A 6 18.75 -1.19 2.25
C THR A 6 19.50 -2.44 1.77
N SER A 7 18.94 -3.64 1.91
CA SER A 7 19.51 -4.87 1.35
C SER A 7 19.51 -4.89 -0.18
N LEU A 8 18.62 -4.09 -0.80
CA LEU A 8 18.58 -3.89 -2.25
C LEU A 8 19.50 -2.75 -2.74
N GLY A 9 20.21 -2.09 -1.82
CA GLY A 9 21.13 -1.02 -2.15
C GLY A 9 20.53 0.39 -2.07
N PHE A 10 19.32 0.55 -1.54
CA PHE A 10 18.76 1.87 -1.29
C PHE A 10 19.37 2.50 -0.04
N GLU A 11 19.51 3.82 -0.05
CA GLU A 11 19.92 4.56 1.13
C GLU A 11 18.86 4.48 2.24
N PRO A 12 19.28 4.43 3.53
CA PRO A 12 18.35 4.45 4.65
C PRO A 12 17.37 5.63 4.60
N LEU A 13 16.25 5.49 5.28
CA LEU A 13 15.29 6.58 5.44
C LEU A 13 15.91 7.70 6.28
N PRO A 14 15.57 8.97 6.01
CA PRO A 14 16.08 10.09 6.80
C PRO A 14 15.58 10.01 8.26
N SER A 15 16.34 10.56 9.21
CA SER A 15 15.94 10.58 10.63
C SER A 15 14.57 11.22 10.85
N THR A 16 14.24 12.22 10.05
CA THR A 16 12.96 12.93 10.05
C THR A 16 11.77 12.01 9.75
N PHE A 17 11.97 10.91 9.01
CA PHE A 17 10.95 9.89 8.80
C PHE A 17 10.49 9.29 10.13
N TRP A 18 11.44 8.89 10.96
CA TRP A 18 11.17 8.27 12.27
C TRP A 18 10.57 9.26 13.28
N GLU A 19 11.01 10.51 13.22
CA GLU A 19 10.54 11.57 14.11
C GLU A 19 9.11 12.03 13.79
N ARG A 20 8.72 12.01 12.51
CA ARG A 20 7.50 12.67 12.02
C ARG A 20 6.41 11.71 11.56
N SER A 21 6.74 10.44 11.31
CA SER A 21 5.74 9.43 10.96
C SER A 21 4.83 9.10 12.14
N GLN A 22 3.56 8.86 11.85
CA GLN A 22 2.63 8.34 12.83
C GLN A 22 2.58 6.82 12.70
N ILE A 23 3.27 6.11 13.56
CA ILE A 23 3.35 4.63 13.54
C ILE A 23 2.40 4.02 14.58
N VAL A 24 2.12 4.73 15.66
CA VAL A 24 1.28 4.26 16.76
C VAL A 24 0.01 5.10 16.83
N LYS A 25 -1.15 4.45 17.12
CA LYS A 25 -2.40 5.17 17.32
C LYS A 25 -2.27 6.15 18.50
N PRO A 26 -2.50 7.46 18.31
CA PRO A 26 -2.55 8.42 19.40
C PRO A 26 -3.64 8.07 20.40
N ARG A 27 -3.43 8.41 21.68
CA ARG A 27 -4.41 8.19 22.75
C ARG A 27 -5.28 9.41 23.05
N ASP A 28 -4.85 10.55 22.58
CA ASP A 28 -5.42 11.89 22.88
C ASP A 28 -6.36 12.39 21.80
N ARG A 29 -6.48 11.69 20.70
CA ARG A 29 -7.34 12.07 19.56
C ARG A 29 -7.73 10.87 18.69
N GLU A 30 -8.83 11.02 17.98
CA GLU A 30 -9.21 10.07 16.92
C GLU A 30 -8.41 10.33 15.65
N VAL A 31 -8.00 9.23 15.00
CA VAL A 31 -7.28 9.24 13.73
C VAL A 31 -7.79 8.14 12.82
N VAL A 32 -7.73 8.37 11.52
CA VAL A 32 -7.95 7.32 10.51
C VAL A 32 -6.72 6.43 10.47
N CYS A 33 -6.87 5.19 10.94
CA CYS A 33 -5.78 4.22 11.06
C CYS A 33 -5.36 3.56 9.75
N HIS A 34 -6.10 3.76 8.65
CA HIS A 34 -5.72 3.24 7.34
C HIS A 34 -4.30 3.73 6.99
N ALA A 35 -3.43 2.78 6.62
CA ALA A 35 -2.06 3.09 6.28
C ALA A 35 -1.96 4.01 5.06
N SER A 36 -0.95 4.85 5.03
CA SER A 36 -0.66 5.73 3.88
C SER A 36 0.76 6.26 3.95
N ALA A 37 1.40 6.42 2.79
CA ALA A 37 2.72 6.98 2.62
C ALA A 37 2.65 8.38 2.01
N TRP A 38 3.55 9.25 2.43
CA TRP A 38 3.54 10.68 2.09
C TRP A 38 4.93 11.17 1.75
N ASP A 39 5.02 12.00 0.72
CA ASP A 39 6.13 12.89 0.44
C ASP A 39 5.58 14.33 0.50
N LEU A 40 5.96 15.10 1.51
CA LEU A 40 5.35 16.39 1.79
C LEU A 40 6.04 17.57 1.10
N ASP A 41 7.28 17.39 0.68
CA ASP A 41 8.07 18.51 0.14
C ASP A 41 8.81 18.18 -1.17
N ALA A 42 8.56 16.99 -1.73
CA ALA A 42 9.26 16.45 -2.90
C ALA A 42 10.80 16.42 -2.74
N LYS A 43 11.27 16.33 -1.49
CA LYS A 43 12.69 16.26 -1.14
C LYS A 43 12.96 15.10 -0.20
N ASP A 44 12.87 15.34 1.11
CA ASP A 44 13.20 14.34 2.13
C ASP A 44 12.19 14.29 3.32
N ASP A 45 11.12 15.06 3.28
CA ASP A 45 10.05 14.94 4.30
C ASP A 45 9.08 13.80 3.95
N LEU A 46 9.62 12.60 4.02
CA LEU A 46 8.87 11.36 3.82
C LEU A 46 8.25 10.91 5.13
N ARG A 47 7.02 10.43 5.07
CA ARG A 47 6.31 9.92 6.25
C ARG A 47 5.41 8.74 5.90
N ILE A 48 5.15 7.90 6.88
CA ILE A 48 3.99 6.99 6.88
C ILE A 48 3.04 7.37 8.01
N LYS A 49 1.77 7.09 7.78
CA LYS A 49 0.73 7.19 8.80
C LYS A 49 0.02 5.85 8.89
N MET A 50 0.05 5.23 10.05
CA MET A 50 -0.69 4.00 10.35
C MET A 50 -0.86 3.84 11.87
N CYS A 51 -1.68 2.87 12.27
CA CYS A 51 -1.84 2.47 13.67
C CYS A 51 -1.34 1.04 13.81
N THR A 52 -0.02 0.88 13.88
CA THR A 52 0.64 -0.42 13.80
C THR A 52 0.30 -1.30 14.99
N THR A 53 -0.09 -2.51 14.70
CA THR A 53 -0.15 -3.65 15.62
C THR A 53 0.94 -4.66 15.25
N VAL A 54 1.43 -5.42 16.22
CA VAL A 54 2.47 -6.43 15.95
C VAL A 54 1.80 -7.66 15.34
N GLY A 55 1.97 -7.85 14.03
CA GLY A 55 1.37 -8.97 13.30
C GLY A 55 1.81 -9.03 11.85
N ALA A 56 1.48 -10.15 11.19
CA ALA A 56 1.87 -10.40 9.81
C ALA A 56 1.22 -9.41 8.83
N GLU A 57 -0.02 -9.02 9.08
CA GLU A 57 -0.76 -8.08 8.23
C GLU A 57 -0.06 -6.72 8.20
N ASP A 58 0.19 -6.12 9.36
CA ASP A 58 0.86 -4.82 9.43
C ASP A 58 2.32 -4.89 8.98
N PHE A 59 2.98 -6.03 9.17
CA PHE A 59 4.32 -6.23 8.61
C PHE A 59 4.31 -6.14 7.08
N THR A 60 3.34 -6.77 6.43
CA THR A 60 3.13 -6.68 4.98
C THR A 60 2.75 -5.27 4.55
N THR A 61 1.82 -4.64 5.27
CA THR A 61 1.38 -3.26 5.00
C THR A 61 2.53 -2.26 5.10
N ILE A 62 3.40 -2.37 6.10
CA ILE A 62 4.59 -1.49 6.22
C ILE A 62 5.51 -1.62 4.99
N HIS A 63 5.69 -2.83 4.47
CA HIS A 63 6.50 -3.01 3.26
C HIS A 63 5.85 -2.37 2.03
N HIS A 64 4.53 -2.47 1.90
CA HIS A 64 3.75 -1.79 0.86
C HIS A 64 3.92 -0.27 0.96
N GLU A 65 3.68 0.32 2.13
CA GLU A 65 3.79 1.77 2.33
C GLU A 65 5.20 2.29 2.11
N LEU A 66 6.20 1.56 2.58
CA LEU A 66 7.59 1.90 2.28
C LEU A 66 7.92 1.77 0.79
N GLY A 67 7.27 0.87 0.06
CA GLY A 67 7.34 0.82 -1.39
C GLY A 67 6.99 2.15 -2.03
N HIS A 68 5.91 2.81 -1.57
CA HIS A 68 5.56 4.16 -2.01
C HIS A 68 6.65 5.18 -1.68
N ASN A 69 7.17 5.20 -0.44
CA ASN A 69 8.19 6.16 -0.04
C ASN A 69 9.51 5.98 -0.82
N PHE A 70 9.94 4.75 -1.06
CA PHE A 70 11.15 4.51 -1.86
C PHE A 70 10.94 4.83 -3.35
N TYR A 71 9.74 4.66 -3.88
CA TYR A 71 9.40 5.11 -5.22
C TYR A 71 9.39 6.64 -5.32
N GLN A 72 8.82 7.35 -4.34
CA GLN A 72 8.89 8.80 -4.22
C GLN A 72 10.34 9.29 -4.26
N ARG A 73 11.23 8.66 -3.50
CA ARG A 73 12.68 8.96 -3.53
C ARG A 73 13.31 8.71 -4.90
N ALA A 74 12.88 7.68 -5.61
CA ALA A 74 13.45 7.34 -6.90
C ALA A 74 13.17 8.41 -7.97
N TYR A 75 11.96 8.96 -8.00
CA TYR A 75 11.61 9.96 -9.01
C TYR A 75 11.89 11.42 -8.61
N LYS A 76 12.24 11.69 -7.35
CA LYS A 76 12.54 13.07 -6.90
C LYS A 76 13.70 13.74 -7.65
N ALA A 77 14.61 12.96 -8.21
CA ALA A 77 15.72 13.47 -9.01
C ALA A 77 15.33 13.83 -10.45
N GLN A 78 14.11 13.52 -10.86
CA GLN A 78 13.61 13.87 -12.19
C GLN A 78 13.28 15.36 -12.30
N PRO A 79 13.16 15.92 -13.53
CA PRO A 79 12.60 17.25 -13.73
C PRO A 79 11.20 17.37 -13.08
N VAL A 80 10.87 18.56 -12.60
CA VAL A 80 9.66 18.83 -11.79
C VAL A 80 8.37 18.23 -12.37
N LEU A 81 8.19 18.25 -13.70
CA LEU A 81 7.00 17.67 -14.34
C LEU A 81 6.97 16.13 -14.31
N PHE A 82 8.07 15.49 -13.96
CA PHE A 82 8.21 14.05 -13.87
C PHE A 82 8.45 13.55 -12.43
N GLN A 83 8.32 14.43 -11.44
CA GLN A 83 8.42 14.09 -10.02
C GLN A 83 7.10 13.50 -9.51
N ASN A 84 6.64 12.46 -10.16
CA ASN A 84 5.45 11.70 -9.79
C ASN A 84 5.58 10.26 -10.30
N GLY A 85 4.68 9.38 -9.89
CA GLY A 85 4.58 8.05 -10.47
C GLY A 85 4.37 8.12 -11.99
N ALA A 86 4.95 7.17 -12.72
CA ALA A 86 4.82 7.11 -14.18
C ALA A 86 3.36 6.94 -14.62
N ASN A 87 2.53 6.37 -13.75
CA ASN A 87 1.09 6.22 -13.87
C ASN A 87 0.54 6.01 -12.45
N ASP A 88 -0.69 6.42 -12.17
CA ASP A 88 -1.31 6.27 -10.83
C ASP A 88 -1.26 4.82 -10.32
N GLY A 89 -1.53 3.85 -11.20
CA GLY A 89 -1.47 2.43 -10.85
C GLY A 89 -0.06 1.91 -10.52
N PHE A 90 1.01 2.58 -10.95
CA PHE A 90 2.38 2.14 -10.64
C PHE A 90 2.75 2.35 -9.18
N HIS A 91 2.22 3.33 -8.51
CA HIS A 91 2.43 3.49 -7.07
C HIS A 91 1.94 2.27 -6.30
N GLU A 92 0.70 1.86 -6.56
CA GLU A 92 0.10 0.68 -5.94
C GLU A 92 0.81 -0.62 -6.39
N ALA A 93 1.15 -0.73 -7.67
CA ALA A 93 1.86 -1.91 -8.18
C ALA A 93 3.23 -2.11 -7.54
N ILE A 94 3.97 -1.04 -7.26
CA ILE A 94 5.27 -1.13 -6.58
C ILE A 94 5.08 -1.51 -5.11
N GLY A 95 4.14 -0.90 -4.39
CA GLY A 95 3.79 -1.29 -3.03
C GLY A 95 3.41 -2.77 -2.94
N ASP A 96 2.52 -3.22 -3.82
CA ASP A 96 2.08 -4.62 -3.90
C ASP A 96 3.23 -5.58 -4.26
N MET A 97 4.10 -5.21 -5.20
CA MET A 97 5.27 -6.03 -5.57
C MET A 97 6.20 -6.23 -4.37
N VAL A 98 6.45 -5.18 -3.60
CA VAL A 98 7.26 -5.27 -2.37
C VAL A 98 6.55 -6.13 -1.34
N ALA A 99 5.26 -5.93 -1.11
CA ALA A 99 4.47 -6.74 -0.19
C ALA A 99 4.47 -8.24 -0.57
N LEU A 100 4.39 -8.57 -1.85
CA LEU A 100 4.47 -9.94 -2.35
C LEU A 100 5.86 -10.57 -2.19
N SER A 101 6.90 -9.77 -1.98
CA SER A 101 8.26 -10.26 -1.70
C SER A 101 8.43 -10.81 -0.27
N ILE A 102 7.42 -10.64 0.60
CA ILE A 102 7.41 -11.19 1.96
C ILE A 102 6.99 -12.64 1.90
N THR A 103 7.96 -13.50 1.61
CA THR A 103 7.76 -14.95 1.56
C THR A 103 8.14 -15.60 2.91
N PRO A 104 7.69 -16.84 3.17
CA PRO A 104 8.14 -17.58 4.35
C PRO A 104 9.67 -17.71 4.45
N GLU A 105 10.36 -17.87 3.32
CA GLU A 105 11.81 -17.93 3.24
C GLU A 105 12.44 -16.60 3.68
N TYR A 106 11.88 -15.48 3.23
CA TYR A 106 12.32 -14.16 3.67
C TYR A 106 12.12 -13.98 5.18
N LEU A 107 10.94 -14.34 5.71
CA LEU A 107 10.66 -14.26 7.15
C LEU A 107 11.64 -15.11 7.98
N LYS A 108 12.00 -16.31 7.50
CA LYS A 108 13.01 -17.15 8.09
C LYS A 108 14.39 -16.51 8.02
N GLN A 109 14.76 -15.95 6.88
CA GLN A 109 16.06 -15.30 6.68
C GLN A 109 16.28 -14.13 7.66
N ILE A 110 15.23 -13.37 7.95
CA ILE A 110 15.31 -12.25 8.90
C ILE A 110 15.00 -12.65 10.35
N GLY A 111 14.81 -13.93 10.63
CA GLY A 111 14.66 -14.49 11.99
C GLY A 111 13.29 -14.24 12.64
N LEU A 112 12.25 -13.99 11.85
CA LEU A 112 10.88 -13.84 12.37
C LEU A 112 10.14 -15.16 12.52
N ILE A 113 10.58 -16.21 11.81
CA ILE A 113 10.10 -17.57 11.98
C ILE A 113 11.28 -18.53 11.98
N ASP A 114 11.19 -19.63 12.73
CA ASP A 114 12.27 -20.61 12.84
C ASP A 114 12.38 -21.50 11.61
N ALA A 115 11.25 -21.81 10.96
CA ALA A 115 11.20 -22.66 9.78
C ALA A 115 10.13 -22.16 8.81
N ALA A 116 10.40 -22.26 7.51
CA ALA A 116 9.38 -22.06 6.49
C ALA A 116 8.37 -23.23 6.56
N PRO A 117 7.06 -22.97 6.28
CA PRO A 117 6.06 -24.02 6.14
C PRO A 117 6.50 -25.07 5.12
N PRO A 118 6.04 -26.31 5.23
CA PRO A 118 6.33 -27.33 4.23
C PRO A 118 5.66 -26.97 2.89
N ALA A 119 6.28 -27.37 1.77
CA ALA A 119 5.77 -27.11 0.42
C ALA A 119 4.33 -27.63 0.19
N SER A 120 3.85 -28.55 1.01
CA SER A 120 2.44 -28.99 0.98
C SER A 120 1.44 -27.89 1.33
N GLU A 121 1.89 -26.82 1.96
CA GLU A 121 1.07 -25.65 2.34
C GLU A 121 1.11 -24.53 1.28
N ASP A 122 2.00 -24.61 0.31
CA ASP A 122 2.16 -23.59 -0.75
C ASP A 122 0.87 -23.36 -1.52
N LEU A 123 0.12 -24.43 -1.82
CA LEU A 123 -1.15 -24.32 -2.52
C LEU A 123 -2.19 -23.46 -1.76
N SER A 124 -2.25 -23.62 -0.44
CA SER A 124 -3.16 -22.85 0.42
C SER A 124 -2.73 -21.37 0.46
N LEU A 125 -1.44 -21.10 0.51
CA LEU A 125 -0.88 -19.74 0.49
C LEU A 125 -1.17 -19.05 -0.84
N LEU A 126 -0.87 -19.71 -1.96
CA LEU A 126 -1.13 -19.21 -3.30
C LEU A 126 -2.62 -19.01 -3.57
N MET A 127 -3.48 -19.93 -3.07
CA MET A 127 -4.92 -19.80 -3.19
C MET A 127 -5.44 -18.57 -2.44
N ARG A 128 -4.93 -18.30 -1.24
CA ARG A 128 -5.29 -17.10 -0.49
C ARG A 128 -4.92 -15.84 -1.25
N GLN A 129 -3.69 -15.76 -1.77
CA GLN A 129 -3.23 -14.61 -2.57
C GLN A 129 -4.10 -14.43 -3.83
N ALA A 130 -4.41 -15.52 -4.54
CA ALA A 130 -5.26 -15.48 -5.72
C ALA A 130 -6.67 -14.98 -5.39
N LEU A 131 -7.27 -15.46 -4.30
CA LEU A 131 -8.61 -15.02 -3.87
C LEU A 131 -8.62 -13.54 -3.51
N ASP A 132 -7.63 -13.05 -2.79
CA ASP A 132 -7.51 -11.63 -2.45
C ASP A 132 -7.46 -10.75 -3.71
N LYS A 133 -6.61 -11.09 -4.68
CA LYS A 133 -6.44 -10.32 -5.91
C LYS A 133 -7.64 -10.44 -6.86
N ILE A 134 -8.19 -11.63 -7.06
CA ILE A 134 -9.35 -11.85 -7.96
C ILE A 134 -10.60 -11.20 -7.38
N ALA A 135 -10.84 -11.30 -6.07
CA ALA A 135 -11.99 -10.67 -5.44
C ALA A 135 -11.93 -9.14 -5.46
N PHE A 136 -10.72 -8.56 -5.46
CA PHE A 136 -10.53 -7.12 -5.58
C PHE A 136 -10.91 -6.56 -6.95
N LEU A 137 -10.71 -7.30 -8.05
CA LEU A 137 -10.88 -6.78 -9.42
C LEU A 137 -12.26 -6.18 -9.69
N PRO A 138 -13.40 -6.85 -9.39
CA PRO A 138 -14.72 -6.26 -9.61
C PRO A 138 -14.96 -5.05 -8.70
N PHE A 139 -14.45 -5.05 -7.48
CA PHE A 139 -14.54 -3.91 -6.58
C PHE A 139 -13.73 -2.71 -7.10
N GLY A 140 -12.48 -2.94 -7.52
CA GLY A 140 -11.63 -1.89 -8.09
C GLY A 140 -12.26 -1.26 -9.33
N LEU A 141 -12.83 -2.08 -10.24
CA LEU A 141 -13.53 -1.61 -11.43
C LEU A 141 -14.78 -0.78 -11.07
N LEU A 142 -15.55 -1.23 -10.07
CA LEU A 142 -16.72 -0.50 -9.59
C LEU A 142 -16.32 0.89 -9.04
N VAL A 143 -15.30 0.96 -8.21
CA VAL A 143 -14.83 2.24 -7.63
C VAL A 143 -14.37 3.20 -8.71
N ASP A 144 -13.60 2.70 -9.69
CA ASP A 144 -13.11 3.51 -10.80
C ASP A 144 -14.28 4.05 -11.65
N LYS A 145 -15.19 3.19 -12.10
CA LYS A 145 -16.38 3.60 -12.85
C LYS A 145 -17.26 4.58 -12.08
N TYR A 146 -17.45 4.36 -10.78
CA TYR A 146 -18.24 5.26 -9.94
C TYR A 146 -17.62 6.66 -9.90
N ARG A 147 -16.32 6.76 -9.70
CA ARG A 147 -15.59 8.04 -9.71
C ARG A 147 -15.73 8.76 -11.05
N TRP A 148 -15.50 8.05 -12.17
CA TRP A 148 -15.67 8.64 -13.49
C TRP A 148 -17.06 9.19 -13.71
N LYS A 149 -18.10 8.43 -13.38
CA LYS A 149 -19.49 8.87 -13.51
C LYS A 149 -19.83 10.11 -12.66
N ILE A 150 -19.17 10.29 -11.52
CA ILE A 150 -19.28 11.53 -10.71
C ILE A 150 -18.59 12.69 -11.42
N PHE A 151 -17.36 12.52 -11.90
CA PHE A 151 -16.62 13.60 -12.54
C PHE A 151 -17.21 14.00 -13.90
N ASP A 152 -17.78 13.08 -14.63
CA ASP A 152 -18.49 13.34 -15.89
C ASP A 152 -19.89 13.92 -15.68
N GLY A 153 -20.38 13.97 -14.45
CA GLY A 153 -21.69 14.49 -14.07
C GLY A 153 -22.86 13.54 -14.34
N GLU A 154 -22.61 12.29 -14.72
CA GLU A 154 -23.67 11.28 -14.87
C GLU A 154 -24.32 10.95 -13.52
N ILE A 155 -23.54 10.88 -12.45
CA ILE A 155 -24.04 10.71 -11.09
C ILE A 155 -23.90 12.03 -10.34
N THR A 156 -25.01 12.67 -10.05
CA THR A 156 -25.06 13.94 -9.34
C THR A 156 -25.09 13.74 -7.82
N PRO A 157 -24.81 14.78 -7.00
CA PRO A 157 -24.77 14.67 -5.54
C PRO A 157 -26.04 14.07 -4.91
N ASN A 158 -27.21 14.32 -5.49
CA ASN A 158 -28.47 13.78 -4.99
C ASN A 158 -28.63 12.27 -5.24
N HIS A 159 -27.80 11.69 -6.11
CA HIS A 159 -27.87 10.31 -6.57
C HIS A 159 -26.59 9.50 -6.30
N TYR A 160 -25.68 10.02 -5.45
CA TYR A 160 -24.43 9.30 -5.13
C TYR A 160 -24.69 7.89 -4.56
N ASN A 161 -25.60 7.80 -3.62
CA ASN A 161 -25.92 6.51 -2.99
C ASN A 161 -26.57 5.54 -3.98
N ASP A 162 -27.53 5.99 -4.77
CA ASP A 162 -28.23 5.16 -5.76
C ASP A 162 -27.26 4.67 -6.84
N GLY A 163 -26.40 5.56 -7.34
CA GLY A 163 -25.36 5.23 -8.31
C GLY A 163 -24.36 4.21 -7.78
N TRP A 164 -23.96 4.35 -6.53
CA TRP A 164 -23.07 3.36 -5.89
C TRP A 164 -23.71 1.99 -5.83
N TRP A 165 -24.92 1.88 -5.30
CA TRP A 165 -25.60 0.60 -5.17
C TRP A 165 -25.99 -0.03 -6.50
N SER A 166 -26.30 0.76 -7.51
CA SER A 166 -26.53 0.28 -8.88
C SER A 166 -25.30 -0.43 -9.44
N LEU A 167 -24.14 0.22 -9.36
CA LEU A 167 -22.88 -0.37 -9.80
C LEU A 167 -22.48 -1.57 -8.95
N ARG A 168 -22.74 -1.51 -7.65
CA ARG A 168 -22.45 -2.64 -6.78
C ARG A 168 -23.26 -3.89 -7.12
N THR A 169 -24.51 -3.72 -7.46
CA THR A 169 -25.37 -4.83 -7.92
C THR A 169 -24.94 -5.38 -9.28
N GLU A 170 -24.35 -4.53 -10.13
CA GLU A 170 -23.86 -4.93 -11.46
C GLU A 170 -22.54 -5.74 -11.38
N TYR A 171 -21.63 -5.39 -10.46
CA TYR A 171 -20.25 -5.94 -10.42
C TYR A 171 -19.97 -6.89 -9.25
N GLN A 172 -20.78 -6.90 -8.22
CA GLN A 172 -20.66 -7.72 -7.01
C GLN A 172 -22.01 -8.32 -6.58
#